data_88a36b1baa1c66a094425d515a51c74b
#
_entry.id   88a36b1baa1c66a094425d515a51c74b
#
_cell.length_a   1.000
_cell.length_b   1.000
_cell.length_c   1.000
_cell.angle_alpha   90.00
_cell.angle_beta   90.00
_cell.angle_gamma   90.00
#
_symmetry.space_group_name_H-M   'P 1'
#
loop_
_entity.id
_entity.type
_entity.pdbx_description
1 polymer ?
#
loop_
_entity_poly.entity_id
_entity_poly.type
_entity_poly.pdbx_seq_one_letter_code
_entity_poly.pdbx_strand_id
1 'polypeptide(L)'
;QGILIFSLLAALALLLAGPLLIGLLFPDYPEAYEPLAWMLPGLVCLGFASVFNTKLAGQGYPVVTLWAAAAAFAVNILLGIWFIPTWGLLGAAWAKSVAYVAWALLVGGYYLRNEGLRWRALLRFWDLAATLKKSHKS
;
A
#
# COMPACT_ATOMS: atom_id res chain seq x y z
N GLN A 1 -13.39 -3.07 -2.64
CA GLN A 1 -12.83 -3.20 -4.01
C GLN A 1 -12.52 -1.83 -4.60
N GLY A 2 -13.38 -0.80 -4.40
CA GLY A 2 -13.17 0.55 -4.93
C GLY A 2 -11.88 1.24 -4.48
N ILE A 3 -11.49 1.07 -3.22
CA ILE A 3 -10.29 1.72 -2.66
C ILE A 3 -9.00 1.24 -3.35
N LEU A 4 -8.92 -0.05 -3.67
CA LEU A 4 -7.75 -0.63 -4.34
C LEU A 4 -7.62 -0.12 -5.78
N ILE A 5 -8.74 -0.12 -6.51
CA ILE A 5 -8.78 0.40 -7.87
C ILE A 5 -8.45 1.89 -7.85
N PHE A 6 -9.00 2.64 -6.92
CA PHE A 6 -8.72 4.06 -6.76
C PHE A 6 -7.24 4.33 -6.41
N SER A 7 -6.65 3.55 -5.49
CA SER A 7 -5.23 3.69 -5.13
C SER A 7 -4.31 3.38 -6.31
N LEU A 8 -4.64 2.36 -7.10
CA LEU A 8 -3.87 1.98 -8.27
C LEU A 8 -3.97 3.04 -9.38
N LEU A 9 -5.19 3.55 -9.62
CA LEU A 9 -5.41 4.62 -10.59
C LEU A 9 -4.72 5.92 -10.17
N ALA A 10 -4.77 6.27 -8.88
CA ALA A 10 -4.09 7.44 -8.33
C ALA A 10 -2.56 7.31 -8.44
N ALA A 11 -2.00 6.12 -8.15
CA ALA A 11 -0.58 5.86 -8.31
C ALA A 11 -0.16 5.96 -9.79
N LEU A 12 -0.96 5.41 -10.70
CA LEU A 12 -0.71 5.48 -12.14
C LEU A 12 -0.80 6.92 -12.65
N ALA A 13 -1.80 7.67 -12.21
CA ALA A 13 -1.97 9.08 -12.56
C ALA A 13 -0.78 9.92 -12.06
N LEU A 14 -0.30 9.67 -10.83
CA LEU A 14 0.89 10.33 -10.29
C LEU A 14 2.18 9.94 -11.02
N LEU A 15 2.30 8.70 -11.49
CA LEU A 15 3.43 8.29 -12.32
C LEU A 15 3.46 9.02 -13.66
N LEU A 16 2.30 9.15 -14.31
CA LEU A 16 2.19 9.76 -15.63
C LEU A 16 2.23 11.30 -15.57
N ALA A 17 1.51 11.88 -14.61
CA ALA A 17 1.43 13.33 -14.43
C ALA A 17 2.54 13.90 -13.53
N GLY A 18 3.25 13.06 -12.79
CA GLY A 18 4.27 13.46 -11.82
C GLY A 18 5.36 14.35 -12.40
N PRO A 19 5.99 14.02 -13.54
CA PRO A 19 7.00 14.86 -14.14
C PRO A 19 6.47 16.25 -14.51
N LEU A 20 5.24 16.30 -15.01
CA LEU A 20 4.58 17.53 -15.42
C LEU A 20 4.18 18.39 -14.21
N LEU A 21 3.65 17.73 -13.16
CA LEU A 21 3.28 18.41 -11.91
C LEU A 21 4.51 18.95 -11.17
N ILE A 22 5.60 18.19 -11.10
CA ILE A 22 6.83 18.64 -10.45
C ILE A 22 7.46 19.76 -11.25
N GLY A 23 7.53 19.65 -12.58
CA GLY A 23 8.07 20.70 -13.43
C GLY A 23 7.25 22.01 -13.39
N LEU A 24 5.94 21.92 -13.12
CA LEU A 24 5.07 23.10 -13.03
C LEU A 24 5.08 23.73 -11.63
N LEU A 25 5.04 22.91 -10.57
CA LEU A 25 4.94 23.35 -9.18
C LEU A 25 6.31 23.60 -8.53
N PHE A 26 7.32 22.85 -8.94
CA PHE A 26 8.66 22.89 -8.37
C PHE A 26 9.73 22.84 -9.47
N PRO A 27 9.81 23.89 -10.33
CA PRO A 27 10.76 23.91 -11.44
C PRO A 27 12.22 23.82 -10.99
N ASP A 28 12.52 24.25 -9.77
CA ASP A 28 13.87 24.22 -9.19
C ASP A 28 14.28 22.84 -8.64
N TYR A 29 13.36 21.87 -8.58
CA TYR A 29 13.59 20.54 -8.02
C TYR A 29 13.16 19.40 -8.94
N PRO A 30 13.70 19.30 -10.16
CA PRO A 30 13.32 18.23 -11.11
C PRO A 30 13.68 16.83 -10.59
N GLU A 31 14.66 16.74 -9.69
CA GLU A 31 15.12 15.48 -9.09
C GLU A 31 14.12 14.89 -8.08
N ALA A 32 13.09 15.64 -7.68
CA ALA A 32 12.07 15.16 -6.73
C ALA A 32 11.16 14.08 -7.33
N TYR A 33 11.14 13.92 -8.66
CA TYR A 33 10.34 12.89 -9.33
C TYR A 33 10.84 11.48 -9.04
N GLU A 34 12.14 11.27 -9.03
CA GLU A 34 12.73 9.94 -8.81
C GLU A 34 12.36 9.36 -7.44
N PRO A 35 12.54 10.08 -6.31
CA PRO A 35 12.05 9.61 -5.00
C PRO A 35 10.54 9.38 -4.97
N LEU A 36 9.75 10.22 -5.62
CA LEU A 36 8.30 10.05 -5.72
C LEU A 36 7.94 8.74 -6.41
N ALA A 37 8.55 8.44 -7.54
CA ALA A 37 8.31 7.20 -8.28
C ALA A 37 8.64 5.96 -7.44
N TRP A 38 9.73 5.99 -6.67
CA TRP A 38 10.10 4.90 -5.77
C TRP A 38 9.21 4.76 -4.53
N MET A 39 8.49 5.80 -4.15
CA MET A 39 7.47 5.73 -3.08
C MET A 39 6.15 5.12 -3.54
N LEU A 40 5.81 5.15 -4.83
CA LEU A 40 4.51 4.71 -5.34
C LEU A 40 4.17 3.25 -5.03
N PRO A 41 5.08 2.27 -5.17
CA PRO A 41 4.80 0.89 -4.77
C PRO A 41 4.43 0.77 -3.30
N GLY A 42 5.12 1.50 -2.42
CA GLY A 42 4.80 1.57 -1.00
C GLY A 42 3.41 2.16 -0.73
N LEU A 43 3.03 3.20 -1.46
CA LEU A 43 1.70 3.82 -1.34
C LEU A 43 0.57 2.88 -1.77
N VAL A 44 0.77 2.07 -2.80
CA VAL A 44 -0.19 1.03 -3.18
C VAL A 44 -0.33 0.00 -2.06
N CYS A 45 0.77 -0.48 -1.49
CA CYS A 45 0.75 -1.38 -0.33
C CYS A 45 0.07 -0.75 0.89
N LEU A 46 0.25 0.55 1.11
CA LEU A 46 -0.45 1.32 2.15
C LEU A 46 -1.97 1.30 1.93
N GLY A 47 -2.43 1.44 0.70
CA GLY A 47 -3.85 1.32 0.35
C GLY A 47 -4.43 -0.04 0.72
N PHE A 48 -3.71 -1.13 0.43
CA PHE A 48 -4.08 -2.48 0.86
C PHE A 48 -4.13 -2.60 2.39
N ALA A 49 -3.08 -2.14 3.07
CA ALA A 49 -2.99 -2.18 4.52
C ALA A 49 -4.15 -1.43 5.17
N SER A 50 -4.55 -0.28 4.64
CA SER A 50 -5.65 0.53 5.16
C SER A 50 -6.98 -0.20 5.14
N VAL A 51 -7.26 -1.00 4.11
CA VAL A 51 -8.48 -1.81 4.01
C VAL A 51 -8.53 -2.86 5.12
N PHE A 52 -7.42 -3.60 5.32
CA PHE A 52 -7.33 -4.61 6.39
C PHE A 52 -7.34 -3.97 7.77
N ASN A 53 -6.66 -2.84 7.93
CA ASN A 53 -6.63 -2.08 9.18
C ASN A 53 -8.03 -1.64 9.61
N THR A 54 -8.83 -1.09 8.69
CA THR A 54 -10.21 -0.67 8.96
C THR A 54 -11.09 -1.86 9.37
N LYS A 55 -10.94 -3.00 8.70
CA LYS A 55 -11.66 -4.22 9.05
C LYS A 55 -11.28 -4.75 10.43
N LEU A 56 -9.98 -4.86 10.73
CA LEU A 56 -9.49 -5.30 12.04
C LEU A 56 -9.94 -4.37 13.17
N ALA A 57 -9.89 -3.06 12.96
CA ALA A 57 -10.37 -2.08 13.94
C ALA A 57 -11.87 -2.23 14.18
N GLY A 58 -12.67 -2.46 13.14
CA GLY A 58 -14.11 -2.70 13.23
C GLY A 58 -14.48 -4.01 13.93
N GLN A 59 -13.58 -5.00 13.95
CA GLN A 59 -13.77 -6.28 14.62
C GLN A 59 -13.30 -6.29 16.08
N GLY A 60 -12.83 -5.16 16.62
CA GLY A 60 -12.38 -5.05 18.00
C GLY A 60 -10.93 -5.47 18.23
N TYR A 61 -10.08 -5.43 17.21
CA TYR A 61 -8.63 -5.67 17.32
C TYR A 61 -7.77 -4.40 17.13
N PRO A 62 -8.07 -3.28 17.79
CA PRO A 62 -7.31 -2.03 17.60
C PRO A 62 -5.85 -2.15 18.08
N VAL A 63 -5.59 -3.03 19.05
CA VAL A 63 -4.25 -3.25 19.62
C VAL A 63 -3.30 -3.85 18.59
N VAL A 64 -3.78 -4.75 17.74
CA VAL A 64 -2.97 -5.38 16.69
C VAL A 64 -2.55 -4.36 15.64
N THR A 65 -3.48 -3.49 15.24
CA THR A 65 -3.18 -2.42 14.28
C THR A 65 -2.19 -1.42 14.83
N LEU A 66 -2.26 -1.13 16.14
CA LEU A 66 -1.31 -0.27 16.83
C LEU A 66 0.10 -0.88 16.83
N TRP A 67 0.25 -2.16 17.18
CA TRP A 67 1.54 -2.84 17.17
C TRP A 67 2.12 -2.97 15.77
N ALA A 68 1.30 -3.26 14.77
CA ALA A 68 1.73 -3.31 13.38
C ALA A 68 2.23 -1.94 12.90
N ALA A 69 1.54 -0.86 13.26
CA ALA A 69 1.95 0.51 12.95
C ALA A 69 3.26 0.87 13.67
N ALA A 70 3.40 0.53 14.95
CA ALA A 70 4.62 0.76 15.73
C ALA A 70 5.82 0.01 15.12
N ALA A 71 5.63 -1.25 14.73
CA ALA A 71 6.66 -2.04 14.06
C ALA A 71 7.08 -1.42 12.71
N ALA A 72 6.11 -1.02 11.87
CA ALA A 72 6.40 -0.36 10.60
C ALA A 72 7.12 0.98 10.80
N PHE A 73 6.75 1.75 11.83
CA PHE A 73 7.43 2.98 12.21
C PHE A 73 8.87 2.74 12.65
N ALA A 74 9.11 1.71 13.47
CA ALA A 74 10.47 1.31 13.87
C ALA A 74 11.32 0.91 12.66
N VAL A 75 10.78 0.11 11.74
CA VAL A 75 11.43 -0.24 10.47
C VAL A 75 11.78 1.00 9.66
N ASN A 76 10.84 1.96 9.55
CA ASN A 76 11.07 3.21 8.82
C ASN A 76 12.22 4.03 9.43
N ILE A 77 12.27 4.15 10.77
CA ILE A 77 13.36 4.86 11.45
C ILE A 77 14.70 4.16 11.24
N LEU A 78 14.76 2.85 11.48
CA LEU A 78 16.00 2.08 11.35
C LEU A 78 16.57 2.16 9.92
N LEU A 79 15.71 1.95 8.92
CA LEU A 79 16.13 2.06 7.53
C LEU A 79 16.45 3.49 7.13
N GLY A 80 15.70 4.47 7.67
CA GLY A 80 15.97 5.88 7.44
C GLY A 80 17.36 6.30 7.95
N ILE A 81 17.73 5.90 9.17
CA ILE A 81 19.04 6.19 9.74
C ILE A 81 20.17 5.60 8.86
N TRP A 82 19.91 4.48 8.20
CA TRP A 82 20.92 3.81 7.39
C TRP A 82 20.93 4.30 5.92
N PHE A 83 19.77 4.53 5.34
CA PHE A 83 19.66 4.87 3.92
C PHE A 83 19.77 6.38 3.64
N ILE A 84 19.31 7.25 4.55
CA ILE A 84 19.36 8.69 4.33
C ILE A 84 20.79 9.21 4.24
N PRO A 85 21.75 8.82 5.10
CA PRO A 85 23.13 9.29 4.98
C PRO A 85 23.83 8.82 3.70
N THR A 86 23.41 7.66 3.14
CA THR A 86 24.04 7.07 1.95
C THR A 86 23.40 7.56 0.64
N TRP A 87 22.07 7.70 0.62
CA TRP A 87 21.31 7.96 -0.61
C TRP A 87 20.41 9.19 -0.51
N GLY A 88 20.52 9.98 0.56
CA GLY A 88 19.76 11.21 0.73
C GLY A 88 18.24 11.00 0.64
N LEU A 89 17.59 11.83 -0.18
CA LEU A 89 16.13 11.80 -0.36
C LEU A 89 15.63 10.47 -0.95
N LEU A 90 16.42 9.85 -1.82
CA LEU A 90 16.13 8.54 -2.38
C LEU A 90 16.10 7.46 -1.30
N GLY A 91 17.03 7.52 -0.35
CA GLY A 91 17.09 6.62 0.80
C GLY A 91 15.85 6.74 1.70
N ALA A 92 15.35 7.96 1.91
CA ALA A 92 14.10 8.20 2.64
C ALA A 92 12.89 7.59 1.93
N ALA A 93 12.81 7.71 0.58
CA ALA A 93 11.75 7.12 -0.23
C ALA A 93 11.74 5.59 -0.14
N TRP A 94 12.91 4.95 -0.21
CA TRP A 94 13.08 3.51 -0.04
C TRP A 94 12.69 3.04 1.35
N ALA A 95 13.19 3.69 2.40
CA ALA A 95 12.86 3.36 3.79
C ALA A 95 11.35 3.40 4.02
N LYS A 96 10.67 4.39 3.47
CA LYS A 96 9.22 4.55 3.58
C LYS A 96 8.44 3.48 2.82
N SER A 97 8.86 3.15 1.60
CA SER A 97 8.25 2.08 0.80
C SER A 97 8.36 0.72 1.51
N VAL A 98 9.54 0.39 2.02
CA VAL A 98 9.75 -0.86 2.76
C VAL A 98 8.91 -0.90 4.04
N ALA A 99 8.80 0.21 4.78
CA ALA A 99 7.96 0.29 5.97
C ALA A 99 6.47 0.07 5.65
N TYR A 100 5.96 0.61 4.54
CA TYR A 100 4.58 0.39 4.10
C TYR A 100 4.32 -1.05 3.67
N VAL A 101 5.27 -1.66 2.98
CA VAL A 101 5.20 -3.09 2.64
C VAL A 101 5.19 -3.95 3.91
N ALA A 102 6.08 -3.67 4.86
CA ALA A 102 6.13 -4.38 6.14
C ALA A 102 4.79 -4.25 6.89
N TRP A 103 4.22 -3.04 6.94
CA TRP A 103 2.92 -2.83 7.57
C TRP A 103 1.81 -3.61 6.87
N ALA A 104 1.76 -3.58 5.54
CA ALA A 104 0.79 -4.34 4.76
C ALA A 104 0.89 -5.85 5.01
N LEU A 105 2.11 -6.38 5.10
CA LEU A 105 2.35 -7.79 5.40
C LEU A 105 1.93 -8.17 6.83
N LEU A 106 2.23 -7.32 7.82
CA LEU A 106 1.86 -7.58 9.21
C LEU A 106 0.34 -7.58 9.40
N VAL A 107 -0.32 -6.53 8.93
CA VAL A 107 -1.78 -6.37 9.07
C VAL A 107 -2.52 -7.40 8.21
N GLY A 108 -2.10 -7.59 6.96
CA GLY A 108 -2.68 -8.56 6.05
C GLY A 108 -2.46 -10.00 6.52
N GLY A 109 -1.25 -10.33 6.96
CA GLY A 109 -0.90 -11.65 7.49
C GLY A 109 -1.69 -12.00 8.75
N TYR A 110 -1.83 -11.04 9.68
CA TYR A 110 -2.66 -11.23 10.87
C TYR A 110 -4.13 -11.44 10.52
N TYR A 111 -4.67 -10.63 9.60
CA TYR A 111 -6.04 -10.75 9.13
C TYR A 111 -6.30 -12.13 8.51
N LEU A 112 -5.43 -12.58 7.61
CA LEU A 112 -5.55 -13.89 6.96
C LEU A 112 -5.45 -15.05 7.95
N ARG A 113 -4.62 -14.93 8.99
CA ARG A 113 -4.44 -15.95 10.01
C ARG A 113 -5.64 -16.07 10.94
N ASN A 114 -6.24 -14.95 11.35
CA ASN A 114 -7.31 -14.93 12.34
C ASN A 114 -8.69 -15.19 11.74
N GLU A 115 -8.97 -14.72 10.54
CA GLU A 115 -10.28 -14.90 9.90
C GLU A 115 -10.47 -16.29 9.29
N GLY A 116 -9.44 -17.16 9.35
CA GLY A 116 -9.54 -18.49 8.78
C GLY A 116 -9.93 -18.47 7.31
N LEU A 117 -9.60 -17.38 6.61
CA LEU A 117 -9.83 -17.22 5.18
C LEU A 117 -9.01 -18.28 4.44
N ARG A 118 -9.60 -19.49 4.40
CA ARG A 118 -9.20 -20.52 3.47
C ARG A 118 -9.10 -19.86 2.10
N TRP A 119 -8.03 -20.11 1.40
CA TRP A 119 -7.83 -19.76 -0.01
C TRP A 119 -9.06 -20.03 -0.90
N ARG A 120 -9.97 -20.90 -0.45
CA ARG A 120 -11.30 -21.17 -1.02
C ARG A 120 -12.23 -19.95 -1.05
N ALA A 121 -12.08 -18.97 -0.18
CA ALA A 121 -12.89 -17.76 -0.23
C ALA A 121 -12.47 -16.82 -1.37
N LEU A 122 -11.17 -16.79 -1.71
CA LEU A 122 -10.67 -16.06 -2.88
C LEU A 122 -11.14 -16.72 -4.20
N LEU A 123 -11.21 -18.06 -4.23
CA LEU A 123 -11.73 -18.79 -5.38
C LEU A 123 -13.24 -18.61 -5.56
N ARG A 124 -14.02 -18.40 -4.50
CA ARG A 124 -15.45 -18.08 -4.59
C ARG A 124 -15.74 -16.73 -5.27
N PHE A 125 -14.79 -15.79 -5.26
CA PHE A 125 -14.94 -14.56 -6.05
C PHE A 125 -14.89 -14.81 -7.56
N TRP A 126 -14.11 -15.78 -8.00
CA TRP A 126 -14.11 -16.22 -9.40
C TRP A 126 -15.42 -16.91 -9.79
N ASP A 127 -15.99 -17.72 -8.90
CA ASP A 127 -17.27 -18.40 -9.13
C ASP A 127 -18.44 -17.41 -9.17
N LEU A 128 -18.44 -16.36 -8.34
CA LEU A 128 -19.43 -15.29 -8.39
C LEU A 128 -19.32 -14.47 -9.69
N ALA A 129 -18.13 -14.18 -10.15
CA ALA A 129 -17.92 -13.52 -11.44
C ALA A 129 -18.37 -14.40 -12.61
N ALA A 130 -18.16 -15.72 -12.52
CA ALA A 130 -18.61 -16.68 -13.52
C ALA A 130 -20.15 -16.84 -13.55
N THR A 131 -20.81 -16.82 -12.37
CA THR A 131 -22.27 -16.91 -12.27
C THR A 131 -22.96 -15.63 -12.74
N LEU A 132 -22.42 -14.46 -12.47
CA LEU A 132 -22.96 -13.19 -12.99
C LEU A 132 -22.86 -13.11 -14.52
N LYS A 133 -21.78 -13.68 -15.10
CA LYS A 133 -21.63 -13.76 -16.57
C LYS A 133 -22.62 -14.71 -17.21
N LYS A 134 -23.13 -15.70 -16.48
CA LYS A 134 -24.11 -16.69 -16.97
C LYS A 134 -25.54 -16.16 -16.90
N SER A 135 -25.86 -15.30 -15.90
CA SER A 135 -27.15 -14.66 -15.72
C SER A 135 -27.45 -13.58 -16.78
N HIS A 136 -26.42 -13.04 -17.43
CA HIS A 136 -26.63 -12.02 -18.50
C HIS A 136 -26.80 -12.62 -19.89
N LYS A 137 -26.79 -13.96 -20.02
CA LYS A 137 -26.99 -14.67 -21.32
C LYS A 137 -28.31 -15.41 -21.41
N SER A 138 -29.15 -15.30 -20.41
CA SER A 138 -30.56 -15.80 -20.43
C SER A 138 -31.54 -14.64 -20.42
#